data_3bd17e3e8bb57f2da219e02bc2218d12
#
_entry.id   3bd17e3e8bb57f2da219e02bc2218d12
#
_cell.length_a   1.000
_cell.length_b   1.000
_cell.length_c   1.000
_cell.angle_alpha   90.00
_cell.angle_beta   90.00
_cell.angle_gamma   90.00
#
_symmetry.space_group_name_H-M   'P 1'
#
loop_
_entity.id
_entity.type
_entity.pdbx_description
1 polymer ?
#
loop_
_entity_poly.entity_id
_entity_poly.type
_entity_poly.pdbx_seq_one_letter_code
_entity_poly.pdbx_strand_id
1 'polypeptide(L)'
;MNLIKCGIIDIDLEDVADVLLCKTQEEIAMSEITIPKINSRQKGLQIQYYTTIPTKYSETGKRHQITGASEDEVKKKFRKEAKRTMTGQVDLEKHKNDTVAQVVEMFLEFAKGDIKKQTHSRYYRAYVNYVKDSSFGKITARKIKKYHCDDFIRTLTNGTIVYSYVCQIKCIVSQAFDYACDREIMSWNFMRKVKINEDRCKEQEDKELGVWEDDEINTLQSGSMACWNKCRKYRNSPALFILCGTGLRLGELLALKWSKVDLEHRTIKIERTQTEYTDYDTNSKIYEESTPKNKTSRRTVVINDFTYRWLMEQKRRTEQAGIESEYVIPANSGRMVKESSVTGTFKAFCNYVGVEYKPSHTCRRSYVTNCLDKGMKLALVSKNVGHKNKSTTLNTYYKCKNDYEDNLAIQNEIFKIYDFDFGGEQVEAMFA
;
A
#
# COMPACT_ATOMS: atom_id res chain seq x y z
N MET A 1 27.19 12.25 19.65
CA MET A 1 27.12 10.78 19.67
C MET A 1 26.24 10.24 20.82
N ASN A 2 25.13 10.90 21.21
CA ASN A 2 24.32 10.49 22.37
C ASN A 2 22.80 10.62 22.19
N LEU A 3 22.27 10.63 20.94
CA LEU A 3 20.82 10.66 20.64
C LEU A 3 20.29 9.38 19.98
N ILE A 4 21.17 8.45 19.65
CA ILE A 4 20.80 7.17 18.99
C ILE A 4 20.28 6.11 19.99
N LYS A 5 20.40 6.35 21.29
CA LYS A 5 20.02 5.37 22.32
C LYS A 5 18.57 5.47 22.85
N CYS A 6 17.79 6.43 22.39
CA CYS A 6 16.43 6.64 22.89
C CYS A 6 15.29 6.13 22.01
N GLY A 7 15.55 5.41 20.90
CA GLY A 7 14.49 4.70 20.14
C GLY A 7 13.35 5.57 19.57
N ILE A 8 13.54 6.89 19.42
CA ILE A 8 12.47 7.83 19.05
C ILE A 8 12.56 8.30 17.59
N ILE A 9 13.68 8.03 16.89
CA ILE A 9 13.83 8.41 15.47
C ILE A 9 14.55 7.26 14.77
N ASP A 10 13.83 6.42 14.07
CA ASP A 10 14.36 5.58 12.98
C ASP A 10 14.67 6.51 11.79
N ILE A 11 15.81 7.15 11.80
CA ILE A 11 16.35 7.81 10.61
C ILE A 11 17.10 6.70 9.86
N ASP A 12 16.58 6.32 8.71
CA ASP A 12 17.26 5.40 7.81
C ASP A 12 18.59 6.05 7.37
N LEU A 13 19.71 5.39 7.67
CA LEU A 13 21.05 5.90 7.32
C LEU A 13 21.25 6.08 5.82
N GLU A 14 20.44 5.37 4.99
CA GLU A 14 20.37 5.56 3.54
C GLU A 14 19.77 6.93 3.19
N ASP A 15 18.70 7.38 3.87
CA ASP A 15 18.10 8.70 3.65
C ASP A 15 19.05 9.86 4.02
N VAL A 16 19.87 9.69 5.05
CA VAL A 16 20.88 10.69 5.45
C VAL A 16 22.04 10.72 4.45
N ALA A 17 22.44 9.57 3.94
CA ALA A 17 23.48 9.47 2.91
C ALA A 17 23.04 10.12 1.60
N ASP A 18 21.79 9.90 1.17
CA ASP A 18 21.23 10.51 -0.04
C ASP A 18 21.10 12.03 0.07
N VAL A 19 20.71 12.55 1.24
CA VAL A 19 20.64 14.00 1.49
C VAL A 19 22.05 14.63 1.52
N LEU A 20 23.05 13.93 2.05
CA LEU A 20 24.44 14.38 2.05
C LEU A 20 25.06 14.32 0.65
N LEU A 21 24.73 13.27 -0.14
CA LEU A 21 25.17 13.13 -1.53
C LEU A 21 24.57 14.22 -2.43
N CYS A 22 23.30 14.56 -2.25
CA CYS A 22 22.64 15.65 -2.96
C CYS A 22 23.27 17.01 -2.65
N LYS A 23 23.60 17.27 -1.36
CA LYS A 23 24.30 18.52 -0.97
C LYS A 23 25.69 18.63 -1.57
N THR A 24 26.47 17.55 -1.59
CA THR A 24 27.80 17.55 -2.22
C THR A 24 27.74 17.71 -3.74
N GLN A 25 26.73 17.15 -4.41
CA GLN A 25 26.50 17.37 -5.84
C GLN A 25 26.11 18.81 -6.16
N GLU A 26 25.28 19.45 -5.32
CA GLU A 26 24.95 20.89 -5.45
C GLU A 26 26.17 21.78 -5.25
N GLU A 27 27.03 21.49 -4.26
CA GLU A 27 28.26 22.24 -4.01
C GLU A 27 29.26 22.10 -5.15
N ILE A 28 29.41 20.92 -5.72
CA ILE A 28 30.26 20.66 -6.89
C ILE A 28 29.72 21.41 -8.11
N ALA A 29 28.40 21.33 -8.39
CA ALA A 29 27.76 22.04 -9.49
C ALA A 29 27.91 23.56 -9.36
N MET A 30 27.88 24.09 -8.13
CA MET A 30 28.10 25.53 -7.86
C MET A 30 29.52 25.96 -8.10
N SER A 31 30.52 25.10 -7.87
CA SER A 31 31.96 25.41 -8.11
C SER A 31 32.31 25.49 -9.59
N GLU A 32 31.51 24.87 -10.47
CA GLU A 32 31.70 24.87 -11.94
C GLU A 32 31.07 26.09 -12.65
N ILE A 33 30.32 26.95 -11.94
CA ILE A 33 29.66 28.10 -12.55
C ILE A 33 30.69 29.19 -12.84
N THR A 34 31.10 29.29 -14.11
CA THR A 34 31.98 30.36 -14.61
C THR A 34 31.15 31.57 -15.03
N ILE A 35 31.34 32.69 -14.33
CA ILE A 35 30.66 33.95 -14.65
C ILE A 35 31.40 34.64 -15.83
N PRO A 36 30.68 34.93 -16.95
CA PRO A 36 31.27 35.65 -18.06
C PRO A 36 31.70 37.08 -17.63
N LYS A 37 32.58 37.66 -18.42
CA LYS A 37 33.06 39.05 -18.19
C LYS A 37 31.86 40.00 -18.05
N ILE A 38 31.88 40.77 -16.94
CA ILE A 38 30.91 41.85 -16.68
C ILE A 38 31.44 43.13 -17.32
N ASN A 39 30.59 43.75 -18.13
CA ASN A 39 30.91 45.00 -18.80
C ASN A 39 30.09 46.12 -18.15
N SER A 40 30.52 47.37 -18.34
CA SER A 40 29.78 48.54 -17.93
C SER A 40 29.49 49.44 -19.15
N ARG A 41 28.38 50.18 -19.08
CA ARG A 41 27.99 51.19 -20.07
C ARG A 41 27.37 52.39 -19.34
N GLN A 42 27.57 53.58 -19.90
CA GLN A 42 26.92 54.75 -19.38
C GLN A 42 25.48 54.84 -19.93
N LYS A 43 24.55 55.03 -19.04
CA LYS A 43 23.14 55.23 -19.37
C LYS A 43 22.61 56.47 -18.65
N GLY A 44 22.68 57.62 -19.34
CA GLY A 44 22.43 58.93 -18.74
C GLY A 44 23.51 59.25 -17.70
N LEU A 45 23.14 59.64 -16.47
CA LEU A 45 24.05 59.96 -15.36
C LEU A 45 24.48 58.73 -14.54
N GLN A 46 24.04 57.53 -14.87
CA GLN A 46 24.35 56.32 -14.11
C GLN A 46 25.15 55.31 -14.95
N ILE A 47 26.02 54.56 -14.24
CA ILE A 47 26.74 53.44 -14.85
C ILE A 47 25.88 52.18 -14.66
N GLN A 48 25.59 51.49 -15.75
CA GLN A 48 24.87 50.21 -15.76
C GLN A 48 25.86 49.08 -16.06
N TYR A 49 25.94 48.12 -15.16
CA TYR A 49 26.72 46.88 -15.35
C TYR A 49 25.87 45.83 -16.04
N TYR A 50 26.48 44.99 -16.88
CA TYR A 50 25.78 43.92 -17.59
C TYR A 50 26.67 42.73 -17.95
N THR A 51 26.09 41.57 -18.06
CA THR A 51 26.72 40.39 -18.65
C THR A 51 25.69 39.60 -19.47
N THR A 52 26.17 38.69 -20.35
CA THR A 52 25.29 37.84 -21.15
C THR A 52 25.25 36.45 -20.57
N ILE A 53 24.06 35.96 -20.30
CA ILE A 53 23.87 34.57 -19.85
C ILE A 53 23.98 33.64 -21.07
N PRO A 54 24.92 32.67 -21.05
CA PRO A 54 25.03 31.63 -22.08
C PRO A 54 23.82 30.70 -22.04
N THR A 55 23.49 30.07 -23.20
CA THR A 55 22.36 29.15 -23.32
C THR A 55 22.34 28.05 -22.26
N LYS A 56 23.52 27.54 -21.85
CA LYS A 56 23.65 26.48 -20.82
C LYS A 56 23.22 26.89 -19.42
N TYR A 57 23.15 28.20 -19.13
CA TYR A 57 22.75 28.75 -17.84
C TYR A 57 21.44 29.56 -17.92
N SER A 58 20.78 29.59 -19.08
CA SER A 58 19.58 30.36 -19.32
C SER A 58 18.31 29.54 -19.10
N GLU A 59 17.42 30.02 -18.26
CA GLU A 59 16.10 29.40 -18.02
C GLU A 59 15.26 29.29 -19.31
N THR A 60 15.46 30.21 -20.26
CA THR A 60 14.72 30.25 -21.54
C THR A 60 15.39 29.43 -22.65
N GLY A 61 16.56 28.83 -22.40
CA GLY A 61 17.37 28.17 -23.42
C GLY A 61 17.92 29.11 -24.51
N LYS A 62 17.77 30.45 -24.37
CA LYS A 62 18.29 31.46 -25.28
C LYS A 62 19.24 32.41 -24.59
N ARG A 63 20.27 32.87 -25.31
CA ARG A 63 21.18 33.92 -24.78
C ARG A 63 20.39 35.19 -24.51
N HIS A 64 20.54 35.76 -23.32
CA HIS A 64 19.98 37.07 -22.99
C HIS A 64 20.88 37.85 -22.05
N GLN A 65 20.63 39.13 -21.91
CA GLN A 65 21.48 40.04 -21.13
C GLN A 65 20.82 40.35 -19.78
N ILE A 66 21.58 40.21 -18.70
CA ILE A 66 21.19 40.67 -17.37
C ILE A 66 21.93 41.96 -17.03
N THR A 67 21.25 42.84 -16.31
CA THR A 67 21.78 44.16 -15.94
C THR A 67 21.61 44.43 -14.45
N GLY A 68 22.46 45.28 -13.89
CA GLY A 68 22.41 45.71 -12.50
C GLY A 68 23.05 47.07 -12.28
N ALA A 69 22.84 47.68 -11.11
CA ALA A 69 23.45 48.90 -10.69
C ALA A 69 24.93 48.75 -10.22
N SER A 70 25.31 47.50 -9.90
CA SER A 70 26.67 47.13 -9.52
C SER A 70 27.09 45.79 -10.10
N GLU A 71 28.39 45.49 -10.16
CA GLU A 71 28.92 44.20 -10.56
C GLU A 71 28.39 43.06 -9.67
N ASP A 72 28.31 43.31 -8.35
CA ASP A 72 27.86 42.29 -7.41
C ASP A 72 26.39 41.94 -7.59
N GLU A 73 25.54 42.91 -7.96
CA GLU A 73 24.16 42.67 -8.31
C GLU A 73 24.04 41.79 -9.58
N VAL A 74 24.85 42.05 -10.59
CA VAL A 74 24.91 41.25 -11.82
C VAL A 74 25.43 39.83 -11.51
N LYS A 75 26.48 39.68 -10.69
CA LYS A 75 26.98 38.37 -10.25
C LYS A 75 25.91 37.57 -9.49
N LYS A 76 25.17 38.24 -8.59
CA LYS A 76 24.09 37.63 -7.80
C LYS A 76 22.96 37.16 -8.70
N LYS A 77 22.52 37.97 -9.65
CA LYS A 77 21.49 37.62 -10.64
C LYS A 77 21.94 36.43 -11.52
N PHE A 78 23.20 36.48 -11.99
CA PHE A 78 23.75 35.40 -12.81
C PHE A 78 23.81 34.06 -12.04
N ARG A 79 24.37 34.06 -10.84
CA ARG A 79 24.47 32.86 -10.00
C ARG A 79 23.08 32.29 -9.70
N LYS A 80 22.10 33.16 -9.43
CA LYS A 80 20.72 32.75 -9.16
C LYS A 80 20.09 32.02 -10.34
N GLU A 81 20.25 32.55 -11.56
CA GLU A 81 19.70 31.94 -12.79
C GLU A 81 20.47 30.66 -13.17
N ALA A 82 21.80 30.70 -13.11
CA ALA A 82 22.63 29.53 -13.41
C ALA A 82 22.35 28.38 -12.43
N LYS A 83 22.18 28.66 -11.13
CA LYS A 83 21.79 27.66 -10.13
C LYS A 83 20.44 27.01 -10.50
N ARG A 84 19.44 27.82 -10.82
CA ARG A 84 18.11 27.35 -11.20
C ARG A 84 18.14 26.44 -12.44
N THR A 85 18.92 26.83 -13.45
CA THR A 85 19.03 26.04 -14.69
C THR A 85 19.79 24.73 -14.48
N MET A 86 20.87 24.74 -13.68
CA MET A 86 21.70 23.55 -13.44
C MET A 86 21.06 22.56 -12.46
N THR A 87 20.34 23.05 -11.47
CA THR A 87 19.66 22.18 -10.47
C THR A 87 18.27 21.74 -10.89
N GLY A 88 17.79 22.15 -12.07
CA GLY A 88 16.43 21.85 -12.53
C GLY A 88 15.34 22.49 -11.66
N GLN A 89 15.67 23.54 -10.90
CA GLN A 89 14.69 24.26 -10.08
C GLN A 89 13.57 24.83 -10.93
N VAL A 90 12.35 24.54 -10.52
CA VAL A 90 11.12 25.03 -11.15
C VAL A 90 11.11 26.56 -11.11
N ASP A 91 10.68 27.20 -12.20
CA ASP A 91 10.48 28.64 -12.27
C ASP A 91 9.43 29.07 -11.23
N LEU A 92 9.90 29.72 -10.16
CA LEU A 92 9.07 30.15 -9.03
C LEU A 92 7.96 31.15 -9.42
N GLU A 93 8.16 31.93 -10.48
CA GLU A 93 7.16 32.85 -10.99
C GLU A 93 6.02 32.11 -11.71
N LYS A 94 6.35 31.03 -12.41
CA LYS A 94 5.37 30.16 -13.11
C LYS A 94 4.38 29.52 -12.10
N HIS A 95 4.88 29.14 -10.92
CA HIS A 95 4.10 28.44 -9.90
C HIS A 95 3.58 29.33 -8.76
N LYS A 96 3.65 30.67 -8.94
CA LYS A 96 3.29 31.63 -7.90
C LYS A 96 1.82 31.57 -7.46
N ASN A 97 0.94 31.24 -8.37
CA ASN A 97 -0.50 31.20 -8.16
C ASN A 97 -1.09 29.79 -8.09
N ASP A 98 -0.23 28.75 -8.14
CA ASP A 98 -0.70 27.39 -8.11
C ASP A 98 -1.51 27.13 -6.83
N THR A 99 -2.63 26.48 -7.01
CA THR A 99 -3.51 26.06 -5.92
C THR A 99 -3.01 24.78 -5.29
N VAL A 100 -3.48 24.44 -4.09
CA VAL A 100 -3.21 23.15 -3.45
C VAL A 100 -3.60 21.98 -4.36
N ALA A 101 -4.75 22.09 -5.05
CA ALA A 101 -5.20 21.05 -5.98
C ALA A 101 -4.20 20.83 -7.12
N GLN A 102 -3.68 21.90 -7.73
CA GLN A 102 -2.66 21.81 -8.77
C GLN A 102 -1.34 21.23 -8.26
N VAL A 103 -0.92 21.60 -7.05
CA VAL A 103 0.27 21.01 -6.41
C VAL A 103 0.11 19.50 -6.19
N VAL A 104 -1.05 19.06 -5.70
CA VAL A 104 -1.33 17.63 -5.52
C VAL A 104 -1.36 16.89 -6.86
N GLU A 105 -1.93 17.50 -7.90
CA GLU A 105 -1.97 16.94 -9.25
C GLU A 105 -0.55 16.80 -9.85
N MET A 106 0.29 17.82 -9.73
CA MET A 106 1.70 17.77 -10.15
C MET A 106 2.48 16.67 -9.42
N PHE A 107 2.26 16.52 -8.11
CA PHE A 107 2.85 15.43 -7.35
C PHE A 107 2.39 14.06 -7.85
N LEU A 108 1.09 13.89 -8.11
CA LEU A 108 0.56 12.62 -8.62
C LEU A 108 1.13 12.27 -9.99
N GLU A 109 1.28 13.24 -10.89
CA GLU A 109 1.90 13.01 -12.19
C GLU A 109 3.39 12.65 -12.05
N PHE A 110 4.12 13.34 -11.19
CA PHE A 110 5.52 13.02 -10.87
C PHE A 110 5.66 11.59 -10.31
N ALA A 111 4.79 11.20 -9.38
CA ALA A 111 4.83 9.89 -8.73
C ALA A 111 4.34 8.73 -9.62
N LYS A 112 3.75 9.01 -10.80
CA LYS A 112 3.11 8.00 -11.67
C LYS A 112 4.07 6.87 -12.10
N GLY A 113 5.39 7.16 -12.25
CA GLY A 113 6.42 6.16 -12.58
C GLY A 113 7.00 5.42 -11.38
N ASP A 114 7.03 6.05 -10.21
CA ASP A 114 7.77 5.58 -9.04
C ASP A 114 6.94 4.70 -8.11
N ILE A 115 5.62 4.89 -8.09
CA ILE A 115 4.71 4.11 -7.24
C ILE A 115 3.90 3.11 -8.06
N LYS A 116 3.47 2.01 -7.41
CA LYS A 116 2.63 1.01 -8.09
C LYS A 116 1.32 1.64 -8.59
N LYS A 117 0.89 1.28 -9.79
CA LYS A 117 -0.33 1.75 -10.45
C LYS A 117 -1.57 1.69 -9.54
N GLN A 118 -1.72 0.63 -8.76
CA GLN A 118 -2.80 0.49 -7.77
C GLN A 118 -2.71 1.55 -6.66
N THR A 119 -1.50 1.88 -6.19
CA THR A 119 -1.28 2.93 -5.17
C THR A 119 -1.58 4.29 -5.77
N HIS A 120 -1.09 4.55 -6.98
CA HIS A 120 -1.37 5.77 -7.72
C HIS A 120 -2.88 5.97 -7.93
N SER A 121 -3.59 4.93 -8.39
CA SER A 121 -5.04 4.97 -8.56
C SER A 121 -5.79 5.30 -7.26
N ARG A 122 -5.35 4.74 -6.11
CA ARG A 122 -5.92 5.07 -4.80
C ARG A 122 -5.67 6.53 -4.41
N TYR A 123 -4.47 7.04 -4.67
CA TYR A 123 -4.09 8.42 -4.40
C TYR A 123 -4.90 9.38 -5.27
N TYR A 124 -5.00 9.08 -6.54
CA TYR A 124 -5.78 9.90 -7.48
C TYR A 124 -7.27 9.94 -7.09
N ARG A 125 -7.86 8.81 -6.68
CA ARG A 125 -9.24 8.78 -6.16
C ARG A 125 -9.42 9.68 -4.95
N ALA A 126 -8.49 9.63 -4.00
CA ALA A 126 -8.55 10.49 -2.81
C ALA A 126 -8.43 11.97 -3.18
N TYR A 127 -7.56 12.30 -4.14
CA TYR A 127 -7.43 13.64 -4.69
C TYR A 127 -8.74 14.13 -5.30
N VAL A 128 -9.31 13.36 -6.23
CA VAL A 128 -10.57 13.78 -6.93
C VAL A 128 -11.71 13.94 -5.95
N ASN A 129 -11.88 13.02 -5.01
CA ASN A 129 -13.03 13.03 -4.12
C ASN A 129 -12.95 14.08 -2.99
N TYR A 130 -11.74 14.45 -2.55
CA TYR A 130 -11.61 15.23 -1.32
C TYR A 130 -10.77 16.50 -1.44
N VAL A 131 -9.92 16.63 -2.48
CA VAL A 131 -9.01 17.77 -2.60
C VAL A 131 -9.37 18.65 -3.79
N LYS A 132 -9.55 18.06 -4.97
CA LYS A 132 -9.64 18.78 -6.25
C LYS A 132 -10.60 19.96 -6.22
N ASP A 133 -11.86 19.73 -5.86
CA ASP A 133 -12.92 20.75 -5.89
C ASP A 133 -13.23 21.35 -4.51
N SER A 134 -12.47 20.96 -3.47
CA SER A 134 -12.67 21.46 -2.11
C SER A 134 -12.26 22.94 -1.96
N SER A 135 -12.79 23.60 -0.94
CA SER A 135 -12.33 24.94 -0.56
C SER A 135 -10.84 24.97 -0.24
N PHE A 136 -10.32 23.91 0.38
CA PHE A 136 -8.89 23.73 0.66
C PHE A 136 -8.06 23.60 -0.63
N GLY A 137 -8.52 22.82 -1.59
CA GLY A 137 -7.86 22.63 -2.89
C GLY A 137 -7.73 23.92 -3.70
N LYS A 138 -8.66 24.86 -3.53
CA LYS A 138 -8.69 26.16 -4.23
C LYS A 138 -7.75 27.22 -3.63
N ILE A 139 -7.19 26.98 -2.44
CA ILE A 139 -6.28 27.94 -1.80
C ILE A 139 -4.94 27.93 -2.56
N THR A 140 -4.37 29.12 -2.80
CA THR A 140 -3.01 29.25 -3.36
C THR A 140 -2.01 28.58 -2.43
N ALA A 141 -1.19 27.65 -2.93
CA ALA A 141 -0.28 26.81 -2.14
C ALA A 141 0.67 27.65 -1.26
N ARG A 142 1.20 28.75 -1.78
CA ARG A 142 2.08 29.68 -1.03
C ARG A 142 1.39 30.40 0.14
N LYS A 143 0.07 30.50 0.12
CA LYS A 143 -0.74 31.14 1.17
C LYS A 143 -1.20 30.18 2.25
N ILE A 144 -0.93 28.89 2.09
CA ILE A 144 -1.31 27.88 3.08
C ILE A 144 -0.66 28.19 4.43
N LYS A 145 -1.45 28.03 5.48
CA LYS A 145 -1.08 28.11 6.88
C LYS A 145 -1.57 26.87 7.61
N LYS A 146 -1.07 26.62 8.83
CA LYS A 146 -1.45 25.45 9.63
C LYS A 146 -2.97 25.35 9.84
N TYR A 147 -3.65 26.47 10.12
CA TYR A 147 -5.09 26.46 10.36
C TYR A 147 -5.91 26.00 9.14
N HIS A 148 -5.49 26.31 7.91
CA HIS A 148 -6.15 25.80 6.71
C HIS A 148 -6.05 24.26 6.64
N CYS A 149 -4.91 23.70 7.04
CA CYS A 149 -4.72 22.25 7.08
C CYS A 149 -5.55 21.61 8.22
N ASP A 150 -5.61 22.27 9.39
CA ASP A 150 -6.43 21.83 10.53
C ASP A 150 -7.92 21.83 10.14
N ASP A 151 -8.41 22.90 9.50
CA ASP A 151 -9.79 23.01 9.06
C ASP A 151 -10.12 21.97 7.99
N PHE A 152 -9.23 21.74 7.03
CA PHE A 152 -9.41 20.69 6.04
C PHE A 152 -9.55 19.30 6.69
N ILE A 153 -8.67 18.94 7.62
CA ILE A 153 -8.78 17.67 8.33
C ILE A 153 -10.06 17.62 9.18
N ARG A 154 -10.47 18.74 9.76
CA ARG A 154 -11.74 18.84 10.52
C ARG A 154 -12.96 18.57 9.63
N THR A 155 -12.95 19.02 8.37
CA THR A 155 -14.05 18.69 7.43
C THR A 155 -14.13 17.21 7.09
N LEU A 156 -12.98 16.51 7.08
CA LEU A 156 -12.91 15.07 6.84
C LEU A 156 -13.31 14.25 8.08
N THR A 157 -13.13 14.79 9.28
CA THR A 157 -13.47 14.13 10.55
C THR A 157 -14.86 14.54 11.06
N ASN A 158 -15.86 14.42 10.21
CA ASN A 158 -17.27 14.77 10.50
C ASN A 158 -18.16 13.54 10.80
N GLY A 159 -17.56 12.40 11.11
CA GLY A 159 -18.28 11.14 11.37
C GLY A 159 -18.63 10.32 10.11
N THR A 160 -18.24 10.78 8.90
CA THR A 160 -18.61 10.08 7.65
C THR A 160 -17.49 9.22 7.09
N ILE A 161 -16.22 9.54 7.41
CA ILE A 161 -15.03 8.87 6.88
C ILE A 161 -14.30 8.17 8.02
N VAL A 162 -13.88 6.91 7.78
CA VAL A 162 -13.11 6.15 8.75
C VAL A 162 -11.70 6.72 8.94
N TYR A 163 -11.16 6.62 10.17
CA TYR A 163 -9.85 7.16 10.54
C TYR A 163 -8.72 6.79 9.58
N SER A 164 -8.62 5.51 9.22
CA SER A 164 -7.57 5.00 8.34
C SER A 164 -7.58 5.69 6.95
N TYR A 165 -8.77 6.06 6.45
CA TYR A 165 -8.87 6.74 5.16
C TYR A 165 -8.56 8.25 5.27
N VAL A 166 -8.92 8.90 6.38
CA VAL A 166 -8.48 10.28 6.68
C VAL A 166 -6.95 10.36 6.77
N CYS A 167 -6.32 9.38 7.45
CA CYS A 167 -4.86 9.25 7.49
C CYS A 167 -4.25 9.13 6.09
N GLN A 168 -4.88 8.36 5.20
CA GLN A 168 -4.42 8.23 3.81
C GLN A 168 -4.51 9.56 3.06
N ILE A 169 -5.64 10.29 3.16
CA ILE A 169 -5.80 11.60 2.50
C ILE A 169 -4.74 12.59 3.01
N LYS A 170 -4.55 12.66 4.33
CA LYS A 170 -3.51 13.48 4.96
C LYS A 170 -2.12 13.14 4.43
N CYS A 171 -1.80 11.85 4.32
CA CYS A 171 -0.51 11.36 3.82
C CYS A 171 -0.26 11.84 2.38
N ILE A 172 -1.26 11.75 1.49
CA ILE A 172 -1.14 12.19 0.10
C ILE A 172 -0.87 13.69 0.02
N VAL A 173 -1.65 14.50 0.74
CA VAL A 173 -1.47 15.96 0.76
C VAL A 173 -0.10 16.32 1.36
N SER A 174 0.34 15.60 2.40
CA SER A 174 1.65 15.84 3.01
C SER A 174 2.78 15.53 2.03
N GLN A 175 2.72 14.41 1.30
CA GLN A 175 3.72 14.09 0.27
C GLN A 175 3.74 15.12 -0.86
N ALA A 176 2.56 15.60 -1.28
CA ALA A 176 2.46 16.65 -2.29
C ALA A 176 3.06 18.00 -1.79
N PHE A 177 2.90 18.30 -0.51
CA PHE A 177 3.51 19.50 0.09
C PHE A 177 5.02 19.34 0.25
N ASP A 178 5.52 18.15 0.54
CA ASP A 178 6.97 17.87 0.55
C ASP A 178 7.55 18.05 -0.86
N TYR A 179 6.91 17.46 -1.87
CA TYR A 179 7.25 17.68 -3.28
C TYR A 179 7.28 19.17 -3.66
N ALA A 180 6.31 19.96 -3.19
CA ALA A 180 6.26 21.40 -3.46
C ALA A 180 7.32 22.19 -2.70
N CYS A 181 7.69 21.77 -1.49
CA CYS A 181 8.79 22.36 -0.72
C CYS A 181 10.14 22.09 -1.40
N ASP A 182 10.39 20.88 -1.86
CA ASP A 182 11.62 20.49 -2.57
C ASP A 182 11.82 21.30 -3.87
N ARG A 183 10.71 21.77 -4.47
CA ARG A 183 10.71 22.64 -5.67
C ARG A 183 10.54 24.13 -5.37
N GLU A 184 10.66 24.53 -4.12
CA GLU A 184 10.50 25.91 -3.66
C GLU A 184 9.13 26.55 -4.02
N ILE A 185 8.13 25.76 -4.41
CA ILE A 185 6.75 26.22 -4.64
C ILE A 185 6.12 26.64 -3.32
N MET A 186 6.43 25.92 -2.23
CA MET A 186 6.02 26.21 -0.87
C MET A 186 7.22 26.35 0.05
N SER A 187 7.10 27.18 1.09
CA SER A 187 8.19 27.36 2.07
C SER A 187 8.18 26.30 3.17
N TRP A 188 7.05 25.66 3.44
CA TRP A 188 6.89 24.72 4.54
C TRP A 188 5.68 23.81 4.38
N ASN A 189 5.84 22.53 4.79
CA ASN A 189 4.76 21.55 4.84
C ASN A 189 4.02 21.61 6.19
N PHE A 190 2.94 22.40 6.26
CA PHE A 190 2.11 22.52 7.46
C PHE A 190 1.29 21.25 7.76
N MET A 191 1.01 20.40 6.77
CA MET A 191 0.23 19.17 6.96
C MET A 191 0.93 18.17 7.89
N ARG A 192 2.27 18.17 7.97
CA ARG A 192 3.04 17.32 8.90
C ARG A 192 2.65 17.54 10.37
N LYS A 193 2.32 18.79 10.74
CA LYS A 193 1.99 19.16 12.13
C LYS A 193 0.52 18.98 12.51
N VAL A 194 -0.34 18.59 11.57
CA VAL A 194 -1.76 18.38 11.82
C VAL A 194 -1.98 17.04 12.52
N LYS A 195 -2.78 17.03 13.58
CA LYS A 195 -3.24 15.81 14.25
C LYS A 195 -4.65 15.47 13.79
N ILE A 196 -4.94 14.19 13.65
CA ILE A 196 -6.29 13.69 13.35
C ILE A 196 -6.88 13.22 14.68
N ASN A 197 -8.07 13.69 15.01
CA ASN A 197 -8.83 13.15 16.15
C ASN A 197 -9.65 11.96 15.65
N GLU A 198 -9.34 10.77 16.14
CA GLU A 198 -9.96 9.50 15.76
C GLU A 198 -11.43 9.45 16.19
N ASP A 199 -11.77 9.98 17.39
CA ASP A 199 -13.13 9.98 17.94
C ASP A 199 -14.14 10.77 17.07
N ARG A 200 -13.64 11.64 16.19
CA ARG A 200 -14.44 12.41 15.24
C ARG A 200 -14.61 11.74 13.89
N CYS A 201 -13.92 10.65 13.67
CA CYS A 201 -14.05 9.86 12.45
C CYS A 201 -15.26 8.92 12.54
N LYS A 202 -15.66 8.37 11.39
CA LYS A 202 -16.66 7.30 11.39
C LYS A 202 -16.14 6.14 12.21
N GLU A 203 -16.91 5.73 13.20
CA GLU A 203 -16.63 4.54 13.98
C GLU A 203 -16.56 3.32 13.05
N GLN A 204 -15.51 2.55 13.19
CA GLN A 204 -15.37 1.30 12.49
C GLN A 204 -15.71 0.20 13.48
N GLU A 205 -16.87 -0.42 13.31
CA GLU A 205 -17.23 -1.61 14.08
C GLU A 205 -16.08 -2.62 14.00
N ASP A 206 -15.56 -3.02 15.12
CA ASP A 206 -14.63 -4.15 15.22
C ASP A 206 -15.41 -5.41 14.82
N LYS A 207 -15.45 -5.69 13.51
CA LYS A 207 -16.00 -6.94 13.03
C LYS A 207 -15.12 -8.06 13.53
N GLU A 208 -15.69 -8.94 14.32
CA GLU A 208 -15.03 -10.20 14.62
C GLU A 208 -14.52 -10.83 13.33
N LEU A 209 -13.22 -11.04 13.30
CA LEU A 209 -12.58 -11.61 12.13
C LEU A 209 -12.78 -13.13 12.15
N GLY A 210 -13.99 -13.60 11.81
CA GLY A 210 -14.32 -15.02 11.76
C GLY A 210 -13.33 -15.85 10.92
N VAL A 211 -13.32 -17.12 11.22
CA VAL A 211 -12.66 -18.17 10.43
C VAL A 211 -13.75 -19.05 9.79
N TRP A 212 -13.36 -19.91 8.88
CA TRP A 212 -14.20 -20.98 8.40
C TRP A 212 -14.11 -22.16 9.37
N GLU A 213 -15.24 -22.58 9.90
CA GLU A 213 -15.33 -23.76 10.78
C GLU A 213 -15.34 -25.04 9.94
N ASP A 214 -14.97 -26.17 10.55
CA ASP A 214 -14.83 -27.45 9.85
C ASP A 214 -16.16 -27.94 9.25
N ASP A 215 -17.30 -27.75 9.93
CA ASP A 215 -18.64 -28.11 9.47
C ASP A 215 -19.09 -27.21 8.30
N GLU A 216 -18.80 -25.91 8.33
CA GLU A 216 -19.04 -25.00 7.21
C GLU A 216 -18.25 -25.44 5.97
N ILE A 217 -16.96 -25.77 6.14
CA ILE A 217 -16.12 -26.25 5.04
C ILE A 217 -16.65 -27.56 4.47
N ASN A 218 -17.08 -28.51 5.31
CA ASN A 218 -17.63 -29.80 4.88
C ASN A 218 -18.95 -29.60 4.10
N THR A 219 -19.82 -28.72 4.58
CA THR A 219 -21.06 -28.35 3.91
C THR A 219 -20.82 -27.71 2.54
N LEU A 220 -19.86 -26.77 2.48
CA LEU A 220 -19.44 -26.14 1.23
C LEU A 220 -18.83 -27.16 0.24
N GLN A 221 -17.99 -28.10 0.70
CA GLN A 221 -17.41 -29.15 -0.16
C GLN A 221 -18.51 -30.00 -0.79
N SER A 222 -19.42 -30.51 0.03
CA SER A 222 -20.56 -31.33 -0.42
C SER A 222 -21.44 -30.56 -1.40
N GLY A 223 -21.76 -29.30 -1.08
CA GLY A 223 -22.53 -28.42 -1.96
C GLY A 223 -21.82 -28.13 -3.28
N SER A 224 -20.50 -27.94 -3.27
CA SER A 224 -19.69 -27.71 -4.47
C SER A 224 -19.76 -28.92 -5.44
N MET A 225 -19.63 -30.13 -4.91
CA MET A 225 -19.73 -31.35 -5.71
C MET A 225 -21.13 -31.56 -6.23
N ALA A 226 -22.17 -31.39 -5.39
CA ALA A 226 -23.56 -31.53 -5.78
C ALA A 226 -23.98 -30.54 -6.88
N CYS A 227 -23.64 -29.27 -6.74
CA CYS A 227 -23.93 -28.24 -7.73
C CYS A 227 -23.27 -28.53 -9.08
N TRP A 228 -22.02 -28.96 -9.07
CA TRP A 228 -21.32 -29.28 -10.30
C TRP A 228 -21.90 -30.49 -10.99
N ASN A 229 -22.13 -31.56 -10.28
CA ASN A 229 -22.69 -32.80 -10.83
C ASN A 229 -24.09 -32.61 -11.39
N LYS A 230 -24.92 -31.79 -10.71
CA LYS A 230 -26.34 -31.60 -11.10
C LYS A 230 -26.51 -30.61 -12.27
N CYS A 231 -25.85 -29.48 -12.26
CA CYS A 231 -26.14 -28.36 -13.18
C CYS A 231 -24.93 -27.59 -13.69
N ARG A 232 -23.70 -28.08 -13.45
CA ARG A 232 -22.46 -27.44 -13.87
C ARG A 232 -22.31 -25.99 -13.35
N LYS A 233 -22.95 -25.66 -12.23
CA LYS A 233 -22.89 -24.36 -11.58
C LYS A 233 -21.61 -24.22 -10.76
N TYR A 234 -21.19 -22.99 -10.58
CA TYR A 234 -20.08 -22.61 -9.69
C TYR A 234 -18.78 -23.35 -10.01
N ARG A 235 -18.39 -23.41 -11.29
CA ARG A 235 -17.18 -24.10 -11.76
C ARG A 235 -15.94 -23.75 -10.93
N ASN A 236 -15.78 -22.47 -10.56
CA ASN A 236 -14.64 -21.97 -9.80
C ASN A 236 -14.82 -22.04 -8.27
N SER A 237 -15.83 -22.75 -7.74
CA SER A 237 -15.96 -22.97 -6.29
C SER A 237 -14.77 -23.70 -5.66
N PRO A 238 -14.03 -24.61 -6.35
CA PRO A 238 -12.80 -25.20 -5.83
C PRO A 238 -11.75 -24.16 -5.39
N ALA A 239 -11.76 -22.96 -5.96
CA ALA A 239 -10.83 -21.89 -5.58
C ALA A 239 -10.92 -21.53 -4.08
N LEU A 240 -12.12 -21.60 -3.47
CA LEU A 240 -12.30 -21.37 -2.04
C LEU A 240 -11.49 -22.38 -1.21
N PHE A 241 -11.58 -23.66 -1.55
CA PHE A 241 -10.90 -24.75 -0.82
C PHE A 241 -9.39 -24.71 -1.05
N ILE A 242 -8.93 -24.38 -2.27
CA ILE A 242 -7.52 -24.16 -2.57
C ILE A 242 -6.96 -23.02 -1.70
N LEU A 243 -7.71 -21.91 -1.53
CA LEU A 243 -7.33 -20.83 -0.63
C LEU A 243 -7.24 -21.27 0.83
N CYS A 244 -8.23 -22.06 1.31
CA CYS A 244 -8.23 -22.60 2.68
C CYS A 244 -7.06 -23.56 2.93
N GLY A 245 -6.70 -24.39 1.95
CA GLY A 245 -5.64 -25.38 2.09
C GLY A 245 -4.22 -24.85 1.87
N THR A 246 -4.06 -23.62 1.34
CA THR A 246 -2.75 -23.04 1.01
C THR A 246 -2.46 -21.72 1.73
N GLY A 247 -3.47 -21.02 2.20
CA GLY A 247 -3.35 -19.67 2.75
C GLY A 247 -2.94 -18.61 1.73
N LEU A 248 -3.10 -18.86 0.42
CA LEU A 248 -2.82 -17.87 -0.63
C LEU A 248 -3.74 -16.66 -0.54
N ARG A 249 -3.25 -15.50 -1.03
CA ARG A 249 -4.15 -14.37 -1.30
C ARG A 249 -4.96 -14.65 -2.56
N LEU A 250 -6.20 -14.15 -2.62
CA LEU A 250 -7.04 -14.37 -3.82
C LEU A 250 -6.32 -13.94 -5.09
N GLY A 251 -5.73 -12.74 -5.14
CA GLY A 251 -4.99 -12.28 -6.31
C GLY A 251 -3.80 -13.17 -6.69
N GLU A 252 -3.13 -13.84 -5.73
CA GLU A 252 -2.06 -14.80 -5.99
C GLU A 252 -2.62 -16.06 -6.69
N LEU A 253 -3.77 -16.58 -6.23
CA LEU A 253 -4.43 -17.72 -6.84
C LEU A 253 -4.98 -17.40 -8.25
N LEU A 254 -5.53 -16.19 -8.45
CA LEU A 254 -6.08 -15.80 -9.77
C LEU A 254 -5.01 -15.59 -10.84
N ALA A 255 -3.79 -15.25 -10.43
CA ALA A 255 -2.63 -15.15 -11.31
C ALA A 255 -1.82 -16.46 -11.41
N LEU A 256 -2.25 -17.54 -10.72
CA LEU A 256 -1.55 -18.80 -10.71
C LEU A 256 -1.76 -19.56 -12.02
N LYS A 257 -0.65 -19.95 -12.64
CA LYS A 257 -0.62 -20.77 -13.86
C LYS A 257 -0.28 -22.21 -13.54
N TRP A 258 -0.78 -23.16 -14.32
CA TRP A 258 -0.47 -24.60 -14.18
C TRP A 258 1.03 -24.87 -14.29
N SER A 259 1.78 -24.11 -15.08
CA SER A 259 3.24 -24.19 -15.18
C SER A 259 4.00 -23.90 -13.88
N LYS A 260 3.33 -23.35 -12.86
CA LYS A 260 3.87 -23.05 -11.52
C LYS A 260 3.36 -24.02 -10.46
N VAL A 261 2.56 -25.01 -10.85
CA VAL A 261 2.02 -26.07 -9.99
C VAL A 261 2.74 -27.35 -10.32
N ASP A 262 3.57 -27.83 -9.40
CA ASP A 262 4.24 -29.10 -9.49
C ASP A 262 3.47 -30.14 -8.66
N LEU A 263 2.68 -30.95 -9.36
CA LEU A 263 1.85 -31.97 -8.73
C LEU A 263 2.64 -33.20 -8.28
N GLU A 264 3.78 -33.47 -8.90
CA GLU A 264 4.67 -34.58 -8.54
C GLU A 264 5.39 -34.28 -7.23
N HIS A 265 6.04 -33.12 -7.14
CA HIS A 265 6.74 -32.69 -5.93
C HIS A 265 5.83 -31.95 -4.93
N ARG A 266 4.54 -31.88 -5.18
CA ARG A 266 3.54 -31.26 -4.29
C ARG A 266 3.89 -29.83 -3.90
N THR A 267 4.20 -28.97 -4.88
CA THR A 267 4.56 -27.57 -4.63
C THR A 267 3.89 -26.59 -5.59
N ILE A 268 3.66 -25.36 -5.11
CA ILE A 268 3.20 -24.21 -5.88
C ILE A 268 4.19 -23.08 -5.73
N LYS A 269 4.69 -22.54 -6.85
CA LYS A 269 5.55 -21.36 -6.87
C LYS A 269 4.73 -20.09 -7.04
N ILE A 270 4.75 -19.20 -6.05
CA ILE A 270 4.03 -17.92 -6.09
C ILE A 270 4.99 -16.82 -6.52
N GLU A 271 4.78 -16.28 -7.72
CA GLU A 271 5.65 -15.26 -8.34
C GLU A 271 4.86 -14.06 -8.86
N ARG A 272 3.55 -14.20 -9.02
CA ARG A 272 2.65 -13.19 -9.57
C ARG A 272 1.41 -13.01 -8.69
N THR A 273 0.76 -11.88 -8.87
CA THR A 273 -0.55 -11.59 -8.28
C THR A 273 -1.37 -10.77 -9.26
N GLN A 274 -2.68 -10.99 -9.28
CA GLN A 274 -3.58 -10.11 -9.99
C GLN A 274 -3.68 -8.79 -9.24
N THR A 275 -3.62 -7.69 -9.98
CA THR A 275 -3.90 -6.35 -9.47
C THR A 275 -5.00 -5.69 -10.30
N GLU A 276 -5.89 -4.99 -9.61
CA GLU A 276 -6.92 -4.14 -10.21
C GLU A 276 -6.62 -2.69 -9.87
N TYR A 277 -6.70 -1.81 -10.88
CA TYR A 277 -6.65 -0.36 -10.68
C TYR A 277 -7.53 0.34 -11.70
N THR A 278 -7.93 1.57 -11.38
CA THR A 278 -8.61 2.44 -12.32
C THR A 278 -7.57 3.29 -13.03
N ASP A 279 -7.56 3.22 -14.35
CA ASP A 279 -6.85 4.18 -15.19
C ASP A 279 -7.74 5.40 -15.34
N TYR A 280 -7.31 6.52 -14.78
CA TYR A 280 -8.10 7.75 -14.78
C TYR A 280 -7.98 8.54 -16.08
N ASP A 281 -7.00 8.26 -16.92
CA ASP A 281 -6.89 8.86 -18.26
C ASP A 281 -7.99 8.30 -19.18
N THR A 282 -8.28 7.00 -19.05
CA THR A 282 -9.32 6.30 -19.83
C THR A 282 -10.61 6.02 -19.05
N ASN A 283 -10.62 6.33 -17.76
CA ASN A 283 -11.68 5.99 -16.80
C ASN A 283 -12.09 4.52 -16.83
N SER A 284 -11.13 3.63 -17.11
CA SER A 284 -11.37 2.19 -17.23
C SER A 284 -10.70 1.41 -16.10
N LYS A 285 -11.32 0.28 -15.73
CA LYS A 285 -10.72 -0.68 -14.79
C LYS A 285 -9.80 -1.62 -15.53
N ILE A 286 -8.53 -1.62 -15.15
CA ILE A 286 -7.49 -2.49 -15.70
C ILE A 286 -7.19 -3.61 -14.73
N TYR A 287 -7.07 -4.83 -15.27
CA TYR A 287 -6.70 -6.05 -14.55
C TYR A 287 -5.41 -6.58 -15.18
N GLU A 288 -4.36 -6.67 -14.40
CA GLU A 288 -3.07 -7.15 -14.90
C GLU A 288 -2.36 -8.06 -13.91
N GLU A 289 -1.46 -8.91 -14.43
CA GLU A 289 -0.51 -9.61 -13.59
C GLU A 289 0.60 -8.66 -13.15
N SER A 290 0.85 -8.59 -11.87
CA SER A 290 1.95 -7.81 -11.30
C SER A 290 2.84 -8.65 -10.39
N THR A 291 4.02 -8.12 -10.09
CA THR A 291 4.87 -8.71 -9.06
C THR A 291 4.25 -8.50 -7.67
N PRO A 292 4.34 -9.46 -6.76
CA PRO A 292 3.89 -9.28 -5.39
C PRO A 292 4.52 -8.04 -4.72
N LYS A 293 3.83 -7.50 -3.70
CA LYS A 293 4.21 -6.26 -3.03
C LYS A 293 5.60 -6.31 -2.38
N ASN A 294 5.99 -7.47 -1.85
CA ASN A 294 7.23 -7.66 -1.11
C ASN A 294 8.01 -8.86 -1.66
N LYS A 295 9.33 -8.86 -1.52
CA LYS A 295 10.21 -10.01 -1.88
C LYS A 295 9.80 -11.29 -1.16
N THR A 296 9.37 -11.20 0.10
CA THR A 296 8.88 -12.34 0.92
C THR A 296 7.56 -12.95 0.41
N SER A 297 6.84 -12.26 -0.46
CA SER A 297 5.63 -12.81 -1.09
C SER A 297 5.95 -13.79 -2.21
N ARG A 298 7.16 -13.76 -2.78
CA ARG A 298 7.65 -14.82 -3.66
C ARG A 298 8.06 -16.00 -2.80
N ARG A 299 7.38 -17.11 -2.93
CA ARG A 299 7.57 -18.28 -2.09
C ARG A 299 7.10 -19.55 -2.76
N THR A 300 7.54 -20.68 -2.25
CA THR A 300 6.99 -22.00 -2.60
C THR A 300 6.09 -22.45 -1.45
N VAL A 301 4.89 -22.90 -1.78
CA VAL A 301 3.89 -23.43 -0.85
C VAL A 301 3.69 -24.91 -1.12
N VAL A 302 3.53 -25.71 -0.06
CA VAL A 302 3.29 -27.15 -0.16
C VAL A 302 1.83 -27.43 -0.51
N ILE A 303 1.59 -28.42 -1.37
CA ILE A 303 0.28 -28.94 -1.72
C ILE A 303 -0.01 -30.15 -0.81
N ASN A 304 -0.86 -29.97 0.22
CA ASN A 304 -1.39 -31.07 1.02
C ASN A 304 -2.46 -31.86 0.22
N ASP A 305 -2.89 -33.02 0.74
CA ASP A 305 -3.83 -33.90 0.02
C ASP A 305 -5.20 -33.23 -0.22
N PHE A 306 -5.63 -32.39 0.73
CA PHE A 306 -6.85 -31.59 0.58
C PHE A 306 -6.73 -30.65 -0.62
N THR A 307 -5.67 -29.86 -0.69
CA THR A 307 -5.39 -28.93 -1.79
C THR A 307 -5.23 -29.65 -3.12
N TYR A 308 -4.52 -30.79 -3.12
CA TYR A 308 -4.30 -31.60 -4.32
C TYR A 308 -5.62 -32.04 -4.94
N ARG A 309 -6.53 -32.61 -4.13
CA ARG A 309 -7.86 -33.04 -4.61
C ARG A 309 -8.63 -31.89 -5.24
N TRP A 310 -8.61 -30.70 -4.65
CA TRP A 310 -9.32 -29.54 -5.17
C TRP A 310 -8.65 -28.91 -6.40
N LEU A 311 -7.33 -29.00 -6.54
CA LEU A 311 -6.64 -28.62 -7.78
C LEU A 311 -7.02 -29.58 -8.93
N MET A 312 -7.04 -30.87 -8.68
CA MET A 312 -7.44 -31.87 -9.68
C MET A 312 -8.91 -31.70 -10.06
N GLU A 313 -9.79 -31.44 -9.10
CA GLU A 313 -11.20 -31.18 -9.35
C GLU A 313 -11.41 -29.90 -10.18
N GLN A 314 -10.66 -28.82 -9.89
CA GLN A 314 -10.69 -27.61 -10.69
C GLN A 314 -10.23 -27.86 -12.13
N LYS A 315 -9.15 -28.64 -12.32
CA LYS A 315 -8.66 -29.04 -13.64
C LYS A 315 -9.75 -29.80 -14.41
N ARG A 316 -10.31 -30.84 -13.80
CA ARG A 316 -11.40 -31.66 -14.37
C ARG A 316 -12.62 -30.81 -14.79
N ARG A 317 -13.05 -29.84 -13.92
CA ARG A 317 -14.18 -28.96 -14.24
C ARG A 317 -13.89 -28.02 -15.40
N THR A 318 -12.65 -27.53 -15.50
CA THR A 318 -12.22 -26.65 -16.58
C THR A 318 -12.20 -27.39 -17.91
N GLU A 319 -11.66 -28.61 -17.92
CA GLU A 319 -11.65 -29.51 -19.09
C GLU A 319 -13.08 -29.90 -19.53
N GLN A 320 -13.94 -30.28 -18.58
CA GLN A 320 -15.34 -30.60 -18.87
C GLN A 320 -16.18 -29.43 -19.39
N ALA A 321 -15.76 -28.20 -19.08
CA ALA A 321 -16.34 -26.97 -19.61
C ALA A 321 -15.78 -26.59 -20.99
N GLY A 322 -14.83 -27.36 -21.54
CA GLY A 322 -14.21 -27.09 -22.85
C GLY A 322 -13.33 -25.81 -22.83
N ILE A 323 -12.76 -25.45 -21.68
CA ILE A 323 -11.98 -24.23 -21.53
C ILE A 323 -10.51 -24.57 -21.54
N GLU A 324 -9.80 -24.09 -22.54
CA GLU A 324 -8.32 -24.13 -22.59
C GLU A 324 -7.75 -22.91 -21.89
N SER A 325 -6.86 -23.11 -20.93
CA SER A 325 -6.27 -22.04 -20.14
C SER A 325 -4.95 -22.43 -19.50
N GLU A 326 -4.03 -21.48 -19.44
CA GLU A 326 -2.83 -21.61 -18.63
C GLU A 326 -3.08 -21.36 -17.13
N TYR A 327 -4.20 -20.69 -16.77
CA TYR A 327 -4.55 -20.33 -15.39
C TYR A 327 -5.25 -21.48 -14.67
N VAL A 328 -4.95 -21.64 -13.37
CA VAL A 328 -5.63 -22.62 -12.50
C VAL A 328 -7.10 -22.26 -12.35
N ILE A 329 -7.43 -20.98 -12.20
CA ILE A 329 -8.80 -20.47 -12.08
C ILE A 329 -9.10 -19.55 -13.27
N PRO A 330 -9.57 -20.09 -14.41
CA PRO A 330 -9.80 -19.27 -15.60
C PRO A 330 -11.20 -18.64 -15.63
N ALA A 331 -11.31 -17.55 -16.38
CA ALA A 331 -12.59 -17.06 -16.90
C ALA A 331 -13.17 -18.04 -17.95
N ASN A 332 -14.41 -17.84 -18.40
CA ASN A 332 -14.99 -18.63 -19.48
C ASN A 332 -14.26 -18.48 -20.82
N SER A 333 -13.56 -17.36 -21.01
CA SER A 333 -12.72 -17.10 -22.19
C SER A 333 -11.32 -17.74 -22.13
N GLY A 334 -10.99 -18.52 -21.11
CA GLY A 334 -9.66 -19.07 -20.86
C GLY A 334 -8.65 -18.06 -20.31
N ARG A 335 -8.98 -16.77 -20.25
CA ARG A 335 -8.13 -15.71 -19.72
C ARG A 335 -8.16 -15.67 -18.19
N MET A 336 -7.29 -14.85 -17.60
CA MET A 336 -7.30 -14.57 -16.17
C MET A 336 -8.67 -14.05 -15.72
N VAL A 337 -9.27 -14.68 -14.70
CA VAL A 337 -10.59 -14.28 -14.18
C VAL A 337 -10.46 -13.06 -13.27
N LYS A 338 -11.43 -12.15 -13.29
CA LYS A 338 -11.45 -10.96 -12.43
C LYS A 338 -11.79 -11.33 -11.00
N GLU A 339 -11.11 -10.67 -10.04
CA GLU A 339 -11.36 -10.86 -8.60
C GLU A 339 -12.83 -10.64 -8.23
N SER A 340 -13.46 -9.60 -8.77
CA SER A 340 -14.87 -9.29 -8.54
C SER A 340 -15.81 -10.42 -9.01
N SER A 341 -15.48 -11.10 -10.12
CA SER A 341 -16.27 -12.23 -10.64
C SER A 341 -16.18 -13.44 -9.71
N VAL A 342 -14.98 -13.75 -9.19
CA VAL A 342 -14.81 -14.88 -8.25
C VAL A 342 -15.45 -14.57 -6.90
N THR A 343 -15.30 -13.36 -6.39
CA THR A 343 -15.96 -12.91 -5.16
C THR A 343 -17.49 -12.99 -5.28
N GLY A 344 -18.04 -12.54 -6.40
CA GLY A 344 -19.47 -12.69 -6.71
C GLY A 344 -19.93 -14.16 -6.77
N THR A 345 -19.10 -15.01 -7.38
CA THR A 345 -19.36 -16.47 -7.44
C THR A 345 -19.34 -17.08 -6.04
N PHE A 346 -18.38 -16.74 -5.19
CA PHE A 346 -18.31 -17.26 -3.82
C PHE A 346 -19.53 -16.85 -3.00
N LYS A 347 -19.95 -15.58 -3.10
CA LYS A 347 -21.14 -15.08 -2.40
C LYS A 347 -22.40 -15.84 -2.86
N ALA A 348 -22.58 -15.98 -4.17
CA ALA A 348 -23.73 -16.69 -4.73
C ALA A 348 -23.70 -18.19 -4.39
N PHE A 349 -22.52 -18.80 -4.34
CA PHE A 349 -22.33 -20.20 -3.98
C PHE A 349 -22.63 -20.45 -2.50
N CYS A 350 -22.09 -19.65 -1.59
CA CYS A 350 -22.38 -19.76 -0.15
C CYS A 350 -23.89 -19.62 0.12
N ASN A 351 -24.52 -18.64 -0.51
CA ASN A 351 -25.98 -18.41 -0.39
C ASN A 351 -26.79 -19.61 -0.90
N TYR A 352 -26.36 -20.23 -2.01
CA TYR A 352 -27.03 -21.40 -2.57
C TYR A 352 -26.94 -22.64 -1.66
N VAL A 353 -25.82 -22.81 -0.98
CA VAL A 353 -25.54 -23.92 -0.05
C VAL A 353 -26.13 -23.67 1.35
N GLY A 354 -26.56 -22.44 1.65
CA GLY A 354 -27.13 -22.07 2.95
C GLY A 354 -26.05 -21.76 4.02
N VAL A 355 -24.83 -21.46 3.60
CA VAL A 355 -23.73 -21.07 4.51
C VAL A 355 -23.50 -19.56 4.42
N GLU A 356 -23.26 -18.91 5.53
CA GLU A 356 -22.96 -17.47 5.54
C GLU A 356 -21.70 -17.15 4.74
N TYR A 357 -21.78 -16.12 3.87
CA TYR A 357 -20.65 -15.71 3.07
C TYR A 357 -19.58 -15.00 3.92
N LYS A 358 -18.36 -15.51 3.87
CA LYS A 358 -17.17 -14.86 4.45
C LYS A 358 -16.21 -14.43 3.33
N PRO A 359 -15.57 -13.22 3.44
CA PRO A 359 -14.64 -12.75 2.40
C PRO A 359 -13.47 -13.71 2.17
N SER A 360 -12.91 -13.72 0.95
CA SER A 360 -11.81 -14.63 0.57
C SER A 360 -10.59 -14.57 1.50
N HIS A 361 -10.35 -13.42 2.15
CA HIS A 361 -9.26 -13.30 3.12
C HIS A 361 -9.50 -14.15 4.39
N THR A 362 -10.74 -14.52 4.67
CA THR A 362 -11.10 -15.46 5.74
C THR A 362 -10.44 -16.83 5.52
N CYS A 363 -10.37 -17.33 4.27
CA CYS A 363 -9.68 -18.58 3.97
C CYS A 363 -8.23 -18.58 4.46
N ARG A 364 -7.54 -17.46 4.26
CA ARG A 364 -6.16 -17.30 4.72
C ARG A 364 -6.06 -17.21 6.24
N ARG A 365 -7.04 -16.56 6.90
CA ARG A 365 -7.12 -16.53 8.38
C ARG A 365 -7.33 -17.94 8.92
N SER A 366 -8.29 -18.70 8.38
CA SER A 366 -8.54 -20.09 8.74
C SER A 366 -7.29 -20.96 8.58
N TYR A 367 -6.56 -20.80 7.45
CA TYR A 367 -5.29 -21.51 7.27
C TYR A 367 -4.29 -21.18 8.39
N VAL A 368 -4.11 -19.90 8.74
CA VAL A 368 -3.18 -19.48 9.80
C VAL A 368 -3.60 -20.04 11.14
N THR A 369 -4.88 -19.89 11.50
CA THR A 369 -5.44 -20.38 12.78
C THR A 369 -5.31 -21.88 12.89
N ASN A 370 -5.81 -22.64 11.90
CA ASN A 370 -5.75 -24.10 11.92
C ASN A 370 -4.31 -24.65 11.96
N CYS A 371 -3.37 -24.01 11.26
CA CYS A 371 -1.96 -24.42 11.31
C CYS A 371 -1.33 -24.20 12.69
N LEU A 372 -1.63 -23.07 13.35
CA LEU A 372 -1.10 -22.76 14.68
C LEU A 372 -1.75 -23.63 15.74
N ASP A 373 -3.04 -23.87 15.68
CA ASP A 373 -3.79 -24.73 16.61
C ASP A 373 -3.31 -26.19 16.58
N LYS A 374 -2.93 -26.65 15.37
CA LYS A 374 -2.33 -28.00 15.19
C LYS A 374 -0.82 -28.03 15.46
N GLY A 375 -0.26 -26.99 16.11
CA GLY A 375 1.13 -26.96 16.57
C GLY A 375 2.19 -26.62 15.54
N MET A 376 1.80 -26.11 14.34
CA MET A 376 2.79 -25.68 13.37
C MET A 376 3.54 -24.43 13.86
N LYS A 377 4.87 -24.45 13.80
CA LYS A 377 5.71 -23.33 14.28
C LYS A 377 5.34 -22.02 13.56
N LEU A 378 5.14 -20.95 14.31
CA LEU A 378 4.79 -19.60 13.80
C LEU A 378 5.68 -19.14 12.64
N ALA A 379 6.99 -19.41 12.72
CA ALA A 379 7.95 -19.05 11.67
C ALA A 379 7.64 -19.74 10.32
N LEU A 380 7.19 -21.02 10.38
CA LEU A 380 6.81 -21.78 9.19
C LEU A 380 5.47 -21.30 8.63
N VAL A 381 4.48 -21.04 9.47
CA VAL A 381 3.20 -20.47 9.03
C VAL A 381 3.43 -19.11 8.37
N SER A 382 4.20 -18.20 9.01
CA SER A 382 4.54 -16.89 8.44
C SER A 382 5.23 -16.99 7.08
N LYS A 383 6.13 -17.95 6.92
CA LYS A 383 6.82 -18.24 5.64
C LYS A 383 5.82 -18.73 4.57
N ASN A 384 4.95 -19.67 4.92
CA ASN A 384 3.95 -20.23 4.00
C ASN A 384 2.99 -19.16 3.48
N VAL A 385 2.51 -18.29 4.37
CA VAL A 385 1.62 -17.21 3.97
C VAL A 385 2.35 -15.97 3.41
N GLY A 386 3.68 -15.86 3.55
CA GLY A 386 4.48 -14.75 3.04
C GLY A 386 4.21 -13.43 3.78
N HIS A 387 4.14 -13.45 5.11
CA HIS A 387 4.14 -12.27 5.94
C HIS A 387 5.57 -11.76 6.15
N LYS A 388 5.81 -10.46 5.95
CA LYS A 388 7.10 -9.83 6.21
C LYS A 388 7.41 -9.84 7.73
N ASN A 389 6.40 -9.53 8.55
CA ASN A 389 6.51 -9.47 10.00
C ASN A 389 5.72 -10.63 10.63
N LYS A 390 6.34 -11.34 11.58
CA LYS A 390 5.69 -12.41 12.35
C LYS A 390 4.52 -11.89 13.20
N SER A 391 4.58 -10.64 13.65
CA SER A 391 3.48 -9.96 14.36
C SER A 391 2.18 -9.94 13.55
N THR A 392 2.26 -9.83 12.21
CA THR A 392 1.05 -9.88 11.36
C THR A 392 0.36 -11.25 11.46
N THR A 393 1.13 -12.34 11.54
CA THR A 393 0.58 -13.69 11.71
C THR A 393 -0.04 -13.87 13.08
N LEU A 394 0.64 -13.41 14.13
CA LEU A 394 0.14 -13.44 15.51
C LEU A 394 -1.13 -12.59 15.68
N ASN A 395 -1.13 -11.36 15.18
CA ASN A 395 -2.30 -10.49 15.26
C ASN A 395 -3.51 -11.07 14.49
N THR A 396 -3.26 -11.80 13.40
CA THR A 396 -4.32 -12.53 12.68
C THR A 396 -4.89 -13.65 13.53
N TYR A 397 -4.04 -14.41 14.20
CA TYR A 397 -4.42 -15.52 15.07
C TYR A 397 -5.20 -15.02 16.31
N TYR A 398 -4.66 -14.07 17.06
CA TYR A 398 -5.30 -13.56 18.28
C TYR A 398 -6.66 -12.86 18.02
N LYS A 399 -6.85 -12.25 16.85
CA LYS A 399 -8.14 -11.65 16.48
C LYS A 399 -9.21 -12.67 16.10
N CYS A 400 -8.82 -13.92 15.85
CA CYS A 400 -9.74 -14.99 15.46
C CYS A 400 -10.12 -15.91 16.61
N LYS A 401 -9.38 -15.87 17.72
CA LYS A 401 -9.61 -16.68 18.93
C LYS A 401 -9.73 -15.80 20.15
N ASN A 402 -10.91 -15.80 20.72
CA ASN A 402 -11.23 -15.13 21.99
C ASN A 402 -11.74 -16.18 23.00
N ASP A 403 -11.05 -17.35 23.08
CA ASP A 403 -11.54 -18.48 23.83
C ASP A 403 -10.93 -18.54 25.22
N TYR A 404 -11.65 -17.96 26.19
CA TYR A 404 -11.37 -18.14 27.61
C TYR A 404 -11.41 -19.62 28.01
N GLU A 405 -12.38 -20.39 27.51
CA GLU A 405 -12.56 -21.82 27.83
C GLU A 405 -11.40 -22.68 27.30
N ASP A 406 -10.96 -22.46 26.03
CA ASP A 406 -9.79 -23.17 25.50
C ASP A 406 -8.52 -22.82 26.27
N ASN A 407 -8.36 -21.55 26.69
CA ASN A 407 -7.21 -21.10 27.43
C ASN A 407 -7.17 -21.75 28.82
N LEU A 408 -8.32 -21.85 29.48
CA LEU A 408 -8.45 -22.53 30.79
C LEU A 408 -8.12 -24.02 30.67
N ALA A 409 -8.65 -24.71 29.67
CA ALA A 409 -8.38 -26.13 29.44
C ALA A 409 -6.90 -26.41 29.19
N ILE A 410 -6.25 -25.60 28.31
CA ILE A 410 -4.81 -25.71 28.02
C ILE A 410 -3.97 -25.42 29.27
N GLN A 411 -4.31 -24.39 30.06
CA GLN A 411 -3.59 -24.09 31.30
C GLN A 411 -3.71 -25.23 32.31
N ASN A 412 -4.90 -25.78 32.48
CA ASN A 412 -5.11 -26.92 33.36
C ASN A 412 -4.30 -28.15 32.91
N GLU A 413 -4.17 -28.37 31.60
CA GLU A 413 -3.32 -29.46 31.08
C GLU A 413 -1.82 -29.20 31.32
N ILE A 414 -1.35 -27.98 31.07
CA ILE A 414 0.06 -27.57 31.27
C ILE A 414 0.46 -27.70 32.74
N PHE A 415 -0.42 -27.28 33.66
CA PHE A 415 -0.15 -27.23 35.11
C PHE A 415 -0.56 -28.48 35.86
N LYS A 416 -1.12 -29.48 35.18
CA LYS A 416 -1.51 -30.77 35.77
C LYS A 416 -0.33 -31.50 36.44
N ILE A 417 0.90 -31.27 35.96
CA ILE A 417 2.14 -31.81 36.54
C ILE A 417 2.44 -31.25 37.96
N TYR A 418 1.80 -30.13 38.33
CA TYR A 418 1.93 -29.53 39.65
C TYR A 418 0.75 -29.85 40.54
N ASP A 419 -0.11 -30.81 40.13
CA ASP A 419 -1.26 -31.26 40.93
C ASP A 419 -0.74 -31.92 42.20
N PHE A 420 -0.89 -31.19 43.31
CA PHE A 420 -0.52 -31.66 44.61
C PHE A 420 -1.82 -32.03 45.35
N ASP A 421 -1.89 -33.26 45.86
CA ASP A 421 -3.02 -33.71 46.65
C ASP A 421 -3.03 -32.98 47.99
N PHE A 422 -3.85 -31.95 48.11
CA PHE A 422 -4.03 -31.18 49.35
C PHE A 422 -4.84 -31.92 50.43
N GLY A 423 -5.22 -33.21 50.23
CA GLY A 423 -6.00 -34.00 51.14
C GLY A 423 -7.31 -33.29 51.55
N GLY A 424 -8.41 -33.68 50.95
CA GLY A 424 -9.69 -32.94 50.83
C GLY A 424 -10.32 -32.32 52.08
N GLU A 425 -9.86 -32.56 53.30
CA GLU A 425 -10.39 -31.93 54.53
C GLU A 425 -9.66 -30.65 54.99
N GLN A 426 -8.47 -30.37 54.48
CA GLN A 426 -7.67 -29.20 54.91
C GLN A 426 -7.87 -27.94 54.05
N VAL A 427 -8.39 -28.07 52.86
CA VAL A 427 -8.54 -26.93 51.92
C VAL A 427 -9.76 -26.08 52.27
N GLU A 428 -10.86 -26.67 52.76
CA GLU A 428 -12.03 -25.92 53.20
C GLU A 428 -11.73 -25.06 54.47
N ALA A 429 -10.81 -25.51 55.33
CA ALA A 429 -10.43 -24.76 56.53
C ALA A 429 -9.47 -23.58 56.26
N MET A 430 -8.81 -23.51 55.08
CA MET A 430 -7.90 -22.42 54.72
C MET A 430 -8.63 -21.24 54.04
N PHE A 431 -9.84 -21.46 53.55
CA PHE A 431 -10.61 -20.44 52.83
C PHE A 431 -11.97 -20.12 53.49
N ALA A 432 -12.27 -20.69 54.62
CA ALA A 432 -13.38 -20.33 55.52
C ALA A 432 -12.91 -19.29 56.58
#